data_547c72c48b08d758547ed9b1b2275b88
#
_entry.id   547c72c48b08d758547ed9b1b2275b88
#
_cell.length_a   1.000
_cell.length_b   1.000
_cell.length_c   1.000
_cell.angle_alpha   90.00
_cell.angle_beta   90.00
_cell.angle_gamma   90.00
#
_symmetry.space_group_name_H-M   'P 1'
#
loop_
_entity.id
_entity.type
_entity.pdbx_description
1 polymer ?
#
loop_
_entity_poly.entity_id
_entity_poly.type
_entity_poly.pdbx_seq_one_letter_code
_entity_poly.pdbx_strand_id
1 'polypeptide(L)'
;MNELSISYNKEDMELLRFTPISIDDEARQKRAKAMAAHYSHPIEIPNLYKQMRVAVYIRYFNSADIEDWLDAIKKFYIDGLANIPAWTFVDFYIDEGPSPNNMENNKEWCRLLDDCFAGKVDLIMTQKTTGISKNPTEITMCARILSKLKNPVGIYFEAENFYTLASYYLSDTTDDYLLPSAETLKILDEPSNERRLLGE
;
A
#
# COMPACT_ATOMS: atom_id res chain seq x y z
N MET A 1 -17.84 9.28 -27.12
CA MET A 1 -17.06 9.23 -25.87
C MET A 1 -17.24 10.58 -25.19
N ASN A 2 -18.07 10.63 -24.15
CA ASN A 2 -18.30 11.88 -23.41
C ASN A 2 -17.14 12.04 -22.43
N GLU A 3 -16.30 13.03 -22.66
CA GLU A 3 -15.40 13.55 -21.63
C GLU A 3 -16.26 14.10 -20.49
N LEU A 4 -16.30 13.40 -19.37
CA LEU A 4 -16.82 13.94 -18.12
C LEU A 4 -15.82 15.01 -17.64
N SER A 5 -16.05 16.26 -18.04
CA SER A 5 -15.37 17.39 -17.45
C SER A 5 -15.90 17.57 -16.03
N ILE A 6 -15.18 17.01 -15.04
CA ILE A 6 -15.48 17.27 -13.63
C ILE A 6 -15.01 18.70 -13.34
N SER A 7 -15.94 19.64 -13.24
CA SER A 7 -15.66 21.00 -12.80
C SER A 7 -15.73 21.04 -11.27
N TYR A 8 -14.58 21.22 -10.62
CA TYR A 8 -14.54 21.48 -9.19
C TYR A 8 -15.02 22.91 -8.91
N ASN A 9 -15.92 23.05 -7.94
CA ASN A 9 -16.25 24.37 -7.46
C ASN A 9 -15.16 24.89 -6.51
N LYS A 10 -15.17 26.20 -6.27
CA LYS A 10 -14.16 26.87 -5.45
C LYS A 10 -14.19 26.44 -3.98
N GLU A 11 -15.32 25.90 -3.50
CA GLU A 11 -15.55 25.42 -2.14
C GLU A 11 -14.93 24.04 -1.93
N ASP A 12 -14.99 23.14 -2.92
CA ASP A 12 -14.32 21.84 -2.86
C ASP A 12 -12.78 21.99 -2.82
N MET A 13 -12.27 23.05 -3.46
CA MET A 13 -10.84 23.39 -3.42
C MET A 13 -10.41 24.01 -2.08
N GLU A 14 -11.32 24.63 -1.33
CA GLU A 14 -11.04 25.15 0.00
C GLU A 14 -10.95 24.06 1.07
N LEU A 15 -11.69 22.97 0.93
CA LEU A 15 -11.59 21.78 1.78
C LEU A 15 -10.20 21.10 1.69
N LEU A 16 -9.49 21.28 0.59
CA LEU A 16 -8.12 20.76 0.40
C LEU A 16 -7.03 21.68 0.98
N ARG A 17 -7.38 22.81 1.62
CA ARG A 17 -6.44 23.75 2.24
C ARG A 17 -5.79 23.27 3.54
N PHE A 18 -6.10 22.07 4.02
CA PHE A 18 -5.52 21.53 5.26
C PHE A 18 -4.05 21.09 5.18
N THR A 19 -3.35 21.37 4.10
CA THR A 19 -1.89 21.20 4.06
C THR A 19 -1.19 22.53 4.33
N PRO A 20 -0.45 22.65 5.43
CA PRO A 20 0.16 23.92 5.88
C PRO A 20 1.39 24.38 5.08
N ILE A 21 1.66 23.82 3.93
CA ILE A 21 2.82 24.14 3.09
C ILE A 21 2.32 24.93 1.88
N SER A 22 3.00 26.02 1.56
CA SER A 22 2.79 26.80 0.34
C SER A 22 3.09 25.94 -0.89
N ILE A 23 2.12 25.15 -1.28
CA ILE A 23 2.17 24.38 -2.51
C ILE A 23 1.60 25.30 -3.58
N ASP A 24 2.34 25.44 -4.67
CA ASP A 24 1.93 26.07 -5.89
C ASP A 24 0.50 25.63 -6.29
N ASP A 25 -0.31 26.59 -6.76
CA ASP A 25 -1.71 26.33 -7.14
C ASP A 25 -1.82 25.27 -8.25
N GLU A 26 -0.82 25.16 -9.12
CA GLU A 26 -0.74 24.13 -10.15
C GLU A 26 -0.56 22.72 -9.52
N ALA A 27 0.30 22.59 -8.52
CA ALA A 27 0.49 21.34 -7.80
C ALA A 27 -0.76 20.91 -7.02
N ARG A 28 -1.53 21.88 -6.47
CA ARG A 28 -2.83 21.60 -5.83
C ARG A 28 -3.85 21.11 -6.83
N GLN A 29 -3.96 21.76 -7.98
CA GLN A 29 -4.88 21.34 -9.04
C GLN A 29 -4.55 19.95 -9.55
N LYS A 30 -3.27 19.63 -9.72
CA LYS A 30 -2.80 18.32 -10.14
C LYS A 30 -3.16 17.24 -9.13
N ARG A 31 -2.97 17.50 -7.83
CA ARG A 31 -3.37 16.59 -6.76
C ARG A 31 -4.89 16.37 -6.70
N ALA A 32 -5.64 17.46 -6.80
CA ALA A 32 -7.10 17.40 -6.80
C ALA A 32 -7.62 16.56 -7.98
N LYS A 33 -7.04 16.74 -9.17
CA LYS A 33 -7.36 15.93 -10.34
C LYS A 33 -7.00 14.47 -10.14
N ALA A 34 -5.82 14.17 -9.58
CA ALA A 34 -5.39 12.79 -9.29
C ALA A 34 -6.32 12.13 -8.26
N MET A 35 -6.69 12.84 -7.18
CA MET A 35 -7.63 12.33 -6.19
C MET A 35 -9.00 12.07 -6.80
N ALA A 36 -9.52 12.99 -7.61
CA ALA A 36 -10.81 12.80 -8.25
C ALA A 36 -10.77 11.68 -9.28
N ALA A 37 -9.70 11.55 -10.04
CA ALA A 37 -9.47 10.42 -10.93
C ALA A 37 -9.49 9.12 -10.15
N HIS A 38 -8.82 9.06 -8.99
CA HIS A 38 -8.83 7.89 -8.10
C HIS A 38 -10.25 7.51 -7.68
N TYR A 39 -11.07 8.47 -7.23
CA TYR A 39 -12.44 8.20 -6.81
C TYR A 39 -13.42 7.91 -7.96
N SER A 40 -13.10 8.30 -9.18
CA SER A 40 -13.92 8.06 -10.36
C SER A 40 -13.59 6.76 -11.09
N HIS A 41 -12.46 6.12 -10.77
CA HIS A 41 -12.11 4.84 -11.38
C HIS A 41 -12.96 3.69 -10.80
N PRO A 42 -13.30 2.70 -11.61
CA PRO A 42 -13.89 1.49 -11.08
C PRO A 42 -12.90 0.82 -10.13
N ILE A 43 -13.43 0.26 -9.05
CA ILE A 43 -12.63 -0.49 -8.09
C ILE A 43 -11.98 -1.66 -8.81
N GLU A 44 -10.65 -1.67 -8.83
CA GLU A 44 -9.88 -2.80 -9.34
C GLU A 44 -9.40 -3.64 -8.16
N ILE A 45 -9.75 -4.92 -8.20
CA ILE A 45 -9.27 -5.93 -7.25
C ILE A 45 -8.16 -6.77 -7.88
N PRO A 46 -7.35 -7.51 -7.10
CA PRO A 46 -6.39 -8.45 -7.65
C PRO A 46 -7.07 -9.46 -8.59
N ASN A 47 -6.38 -9.81 -9.67
CA ASN A 47 -6.95 -10.72 -10.68
C ASN A 47 -7.13 -12.13 -10.14
N LEU A 48 -8.38 -12.56 -9.98
CA LEU A 48 -8.76 -13.85 -9.41
C LEU A 48 -8.36 -15.07 -10.28
N TYR A 49 -8.03 -14.85 -11.54
CA TYR A 49 -7.65 -15.89 -12.50
C TYR A 49 -6.15 -16.00 -12.75
N LYS A 50 -5.38 -15.03 -12.24
CA LYS A 50 -3.91 -15.05 -12.32
C LYS A 50 -3.36 -15.90 -11.17
N GLN A 51 -2.42 -16.79 -11.49
CA GLN A 51 -1.69 -17.52 -10.44
C GLN A 51 -0.90 -16.54 -9.58
N MET A 52 -1.16 -16.54 -8.29
CA MET A 52 -0.50 -15.68 -7.31
C MET A 52 -0.26 -16.43 -6.01
N ARG A 53 0.90 -16.18 -5.42
CA ARG A 53 1.24 -16.60 -4.06
C ARG A 53 0.84 -15.49 -3.11
N VAL A 54 -0.11 -15.79 -2.24
CA VAL A 54 -0.78 -14.80 -1.40
C VAL A 54 -0.33 -14.91 0.04
N ALA A 55 0.22 -13.84 0.57
CA ALA A 55 0.53 -13.66 1.98
C ALA A 55 -0.55 -12.80 2.64
N VAL A 56 -0.85 -13.07 3.90
CA VAL A 56 -1.82 -12.29 4.68
C VAL A 56 -1.11 -11.60 5.83
N TYR A 57 -1.17 -10.27 5.88
CA TYR A 57 -0.66 -9.50 6.99
C TYR A 57 -1.79 -9.06 7.92
N ILE A 58 -1.65 -9.40 9.19
CA ILE A 58 -2.62 -9.09 10.24
C ILE A 58 -1.93 -8.27 11.33
N ARG A 59 -2.56 -7.17 11.71
CA ARG A 59 -2.21 -6.46 12.95
C ARG A 59 -3.39 -6.47 13.89
N TYR A 60 -3.13 -6.82 15.13
CA TYR A 60 -4.17 -6.84 16.15
C TYR A 60 -3.74 -6.10 17.41
N PHE A 61 -4.73 -5.64 18.14
CA PHE A 61 -4.52 -5.04 19.45
C PHE A 61 -4.84 -6.09 20.52
N ASN A 62 -3.95 -6.27 21.50
CA ASN A 62 -4.15 -7.27 22.54
C ASN A 62 -5.45 -6.99 23.33
N SER A 63 -6.33 -7.97 23.36
CA SER A 63 -7.58 -7.98 24.13
C SER A 63 -7.77 -9.36 24.78
N ALA A 64 -8.63 -9.46 25.75
CA ALA A 64 -8.84 -10.71 26.51
C ALA A 64 -9.30 -11.89 25.64
N ASP A 65 -9.97 -11.62 24.51
CA ASP A 65 -10.54 -12.65 23.61
C ASP A 65 -9.77 -12.78 22.28
N ILE A 66 -8.47 -12.47 22.32
CA ILE A 66 -7.69 -12.30 21.09
C ILE A 66 -7.44 -13.61 20.36
N GLU A 67 -7.26 -14.72 21.06
CA GLU A 67 -6.96 -16.02 20.43
C GLU A 67 -8.13 -16.48 19.58
N ASP A 68 -9.34 -16.43 20.11
CA ASP A 68 -10.56 -16.79 19.36
C ASP A 68 -10.78 -15.87 18.16
N TRP A 69 -10.53 -14.58 18.31
CA TRP A 69 -10.64 -13.62 17.21
C TRP A 69 -9.59 -13.90 16.13
N LEU A 70 -8.34 -14.15 16.52
CA LEU A 70 -7.25 -14.41 15.58
C LEU A 70 -7.48 -15.71 14.79
N ASP A 71 -7.97 -16.75 15.45
CA ASP A 71 -8.32 -18.00 14.78
C ASP A 71 -9.50 -17.82 13.82
N ALA A 72 -10.50 -17.04 14.21
CA ALA A 72 -11.62 -16.71 13.33
C ALA A 72 -11.15 -15.94 12.07
N ILE A 73 -10.26 -14.96 12.23
CA ILE A 73 -9.69 -14.19 11.11
C ILE A 73 -8.83 -15.09 10.20
N LYS A 74 -7.96 -15.92 10.77
CA LYS A 74 -7.17 -16.88 9.98
C LYS A 74 -8.07 -17.82 9.17
N LYS A 75 -9.10 -18.35 9.82
CA LYS A 75 -10.07 -19.21 9.16
C LYS A 75 -10.79 -18.48 8.03
N PHE A 76 -11.21 -17.24 8.25
CA PHE A 76 -11.85 -16.40 7.22
C PHE A 76 -10.97 -16.27 5.98
N TYR A 77 -9.67 -15.97 6.15
CA TYR A 77 -8.75 -15.87 5.01
C TYR A 77 -8.52 -17.22 4.33
N ILE A 78 -8.32 -18.28 5.08
CA ILE A 78 -8.13 -19.63 4.50
C ILE A 78 -9.35 -20.05 3.68
N ASP A 79 -10.55 -19.91 4.26
CA ASP A 79 -11.80 -20.27 3.59
C ASP A 79 -12.03 -19.39 2.34
N GLY A 80 -11.71 -18.09 2.42
CA GLY A 80 -11.80 -17.16 1.29
C GLY A 80 -10.84 -17.53 0.15
N LEU A 81 -9.58 -17.77 0.48
CA LEU A 81 -8.55 -18.11 -0.50
C LEU A 81 -8.80 -19.48 -1.14
N ALA A 82 -9.35 -20.46 -0.40
CA ALA A 82 -9.71 -21.76 -0.94
C ALA A 82 -10.74 -21.70 -2.08
N ASN A 83 -11.53 -20.61 -2.15
CA ASN A 83 -12.49 -20.38 -3.22
C ASN A 83 -11.86 -19.77 -4.49
N ILE A 84 -10.57 -19.47 -4.48
CA ILE A 84 -9.84 -18.89 -5.62
C ILE A 84 -8.74 -19.86 -6.06
N PRO A 85 -9.02 -20.80 -6.99
CA PRO A 85 -8.09 -21.90 -7.33
C PRO A 85 -6.74 -21.41 -7.89
N ALA A 86 -6.68 -20.20 -8.44
CA ALA A 86 -5.45 -19.62 -8.97
C ALA A 86 -4.53 -19.07 -7.87
N TRP A 87 -5.02 -18.91 -6.63
CA TRP A 87 -4.25 -18.36 -5.55
C TRP A 87 -3.72 -19.46 -4.62
N THR A 88 -2.45 -19.33 -4.26
CA THR A 88 -1.78 -20.23 -3.32
C THR A 88 -1.46 -19.47 -2.06
N PHE A 89 -2.02 -19.86 -0.94
CA PHE A 89 -1.68 -19.27 0.36
C PHE A 89 -0.23 -19.58 0.73
N VAL A 90 0.50 -18.56 1.18
CA VAL A 90 1.91 -18.66 1.59
C VAL A 90 2.01 -18.77 3.11
N ASP A 91 1.66 -17.70 3.82
CA ASP A 91 1.77 -17.63 5.28
C ASP A 91 0.96 -16.47 5.84
N PHE A 92 0.75 -16.50 7.16
CA PHE A 92 0.31 -15.37 7.95
C PHE A 92 1.50 -14.64 8.55
N TYR A 93 1.47 -13.32 8.46
CA TYR A 93 2.43 -12.42 9.09
C TYR A 93 1.68 -11.55 10.09
N ILE A 94 1.97 -11.72 11.39
CA ILE A 94 1.08 -11.24 12.44
C ILE A 94 1.88 -10.39 13.44
N ASP A 95 1.61 -9.09 13.45
CA ASP A 95 2.16 -8.17 14.43
C ASP A 95 1.13 -7.77 15.48
N GLU A 96 1.56 -7.70 16.73
CA GLU A 96 0.75 -7.29 17.88
C GLU A 96 0.99 -5.81 18.21
N GLY A 97 -0.05 -5.16 18.72
CA GLY A 97 0.03 -3.83 19.30
C GLY A 97 -0.50 -2.71 18.41
N PRO A 98 -0.38 -1.46 18.88
CA PRO A 98 -0.89 -0.29 18.16
C PRO A 98 -0.17 -0.10 16.83
N SER A 99 -0.86 0.54 15.88
CA SER A 99 -0.24 0.93 14.62
C SER A 99 1.00 1.77 14.88
N PRO A 100 2.16 1.39 14.35
CA PRO A 100 3.41 2.09 14.59
C PRO A 100 3.47 3.40 13.81
N ASN A 101 4.36 4.27 14.23
CA ASN A 101 4.69 5.47 13.46
C ASN A 101 5.61 5.15 12.29
N ASN A 102 6.45 4.11 12.45
CA ASN A 102 7.40 3.64 11.44
C ASN A 102 7.15 2.16 11.15
N MET A 103 7.17 1.82 9.89
CA MET A 103 6.99 0.48 9.36
C MET A 103 8.06 -0.51 9.86
N GLU A 104 9.29 -0.04 10.09
CA GLU A 104 10.44 -0.82 10.58
C GLU A 104 10.21 -1.49 11.96
N ASN A 105 9.28 -0.95 12.75
CA ASN A 105 8.95 -1.52 14.06
C ASN A 105 8.05 -2.76 13.98
N ASN A 106 7.63 -3.14 12.78
CA ASN A 106 6.78 -4.30 12.53
C ASN A 106 7.64 -5.49 12.12
N LYS A 107 7.94 -6.38 13.04
CA LYS A 107 8.83 -7.53 12.78
C LYS A 107 8.29 -8.44 11.68
N GLU A 108 7.02 -8.77 11.75
CA GLU A 108 6.39 -9.66 10.79
C GLU A 108 6.16 -8.96 9.45
N TRP A 109 5.90 -7.66 9.45
CA TRP A 109 5.88 -6.89 8.22
C TRP A 109 7.26 -6.90 7.52
N CYS A 110 8.35 -6.68 8.27
CA CYS A 110 9.71 -6.76 7.72
C CYS A 110 10.01 -8.16 7.17
N ARG A 111 9.64 -9.24 7.89
CA ARG A 111 9.77 -10.61 7.42
C ARG A 111 9.00 -10.83 6.11
N LEU A 112 7.79 -10.29 6.01
CA LEU A 112 6.98 -10.35 4.79
C LEU A 112 7.68 -9.64 3.62
N LEU A 113 8.27 -8.46 3.86
CA LEU A 113 9.03 -7.74 2.82
C LEU A 113 10.23 -8.55 2.35
N ASP A 114 10.97 -9.19 3.25
CA ASP A 114 12.08 -10.08 2.89
C ASP A 114 11.61 -11.23 1.99
N ASP A 115 10.46 -11.82 2.28
CA ASP A 115 9.87 -12.87 1.44
C ASP A 115 9.37 -12.34 0.08
N CYS A 116 8.90 -11.09 0.02
CA CYS A 116 8.58 -10.41 -1.24
C CYS A 116 9.85 -10.19 -2.09
N PHE A 117 10.92 -9.69 -1.49
CA PHE A 117 12.21 -9.49 -2.18
C PHE A 117 12.83 -10.82 -2.64
N ALA A 118 12.65 -11.88 -1.86
CA ALA A 118 13.06 -13.23 -2.24
C ALA A 118 12.16 -13.85 -3.35
N GLY A 119 11.14 -13.13 -3.80
CA GLY A 119 10.23 -13.58 -4.84
C GLY A 119 9.33 -14.74 -4.41
N LYS A 120 8.97 -14.84 -3.13
CA LYS A 120 8.08 -15.88 -2.60
C LYS A 120 6.61 -15.46 -2.56
N VAL A 121 6.33 -14.16 -2.68
CA VAL A 121 4.99 -13.55 -2.56
C VAL A 121 4.71 -12.73 -3.80
N ASP A 122 3.48 -12.79 -4.30
CA ASP A 122 3.00 -12.00 -5.44
C ASP A 122 1.90 -11.01 -5.02
N LEU A 123 1.18 -11.32 -3.93
CA LEU A 123 0.10 -10.50 -3.40
C LEU A 123 0.13 -10.51 -1.88
N ILE A 124 0.06 -9.32 -1.28
CA ILE A 124 -0.18 -9.13 0.15
C ILE A 124 -1.64 -8.74 0.35
N MET A 125 -2.35 -9.47 1.20
CA MET A 125 -3.68 -9.08 1.67
C MET A 125 -3.59 -8.53 3.10
N THR A 126 -4.24 -7.42 3.36
CA THR A 126 -4.29 -6.82 4.70
C THR A 126 -5.55 -6.00 4.88
N GLN A 127 -5.99 -5.82 6.12
CA GLN A 127 -7.24 -5.14 6.40
C GLN A 127 -7.17 -3.63 6.11
N LYS A 128 -6.12 -2.95 6.60
CA LYS A 128 -6.04 -1.48 6.57
C LYS A 128 -4.60 -0.99 6.36
N THR A 129 -4.48 0.13 5.67
CA THR A 129 -3.20 0.84 5.52
C THR A 129 -2.58 1.18 6.87
N THR A 130 -3.38 1.66 7.83
CA THR A 130 -2.93 2.01 9.19
C THR A 130 -2.45 0.82 10.02
N GLY A 131 -2.74 -0.41 9.61
CA GLY A 131 -2.16 -1.62 10.22
C GLY A 131 -0.67 -1.74 9.97
N ILE A 132 -0.17 -1.17 8.89
CA ILE A 132 1.24 -1.20 8.51
C ILE A 132 1.99 0.00 9.09
N SER A 133 1.51 1.22 8.86
CA SER A 133 2.09 2.46 9.36
C SER A 133 1.03 3.56 9.44
N LYS A 134 1.22 4.50 10.37
CA LYS A 134 0.46 5.76 10.41
C LYS A 134 1.01 6.79 9.40
N ASN A 135 2.17 6.54 8.84
CA ASN A 135 2.80 7.41 7.88
C ASN A 135 2.41 6.98 6.44
N PRO A 136 1.54 7.73 5.75
CA PRO A 136 1.11 7.37 4.41
C PRO A 136 2.25 7.42 3.38
N THR A 137 3.30 8.19 3.63
CA THR A 137 4.48 8.26 2.76
C THR A 137 5.22 6.92 2.75
N GLU A 138 5.41 6.29 3.92
CA GLU A 138 6.04 4.97 4.01
C GLU A 138 5.25 3.91 3.25
N ILE A 139 3.92 3.91 3.40
CA ILE A 139 3.05 2.96 2.70
C ILE A 139 3.17 3.14 1.18
N THR A 140 3.16 4.40 0.73
CA THR A 140 3.30 4.74 -0.68
C THR A 140 4.67 4.30 -1.23
N MET A 141 5.75 4.59 -0.50
CA MET A 141 7.11 4.16 -0.87
C MET A 141 7.21 2.63 -0.94
N CYS A 142 6.70 1.94 0.07
CA CYS A 142 6.72 0.48 0.11
C CYS A 142 5.96 -0.12 -1.07
N ALA A 143 4.73 0.34 -1.33
CA ALA A 143 3.92 -0.11 -2.46
C ALA A 143 4.65 0.08 -3.80
N ARG A 144 5.37 1.18 -3.95
CA ARG A 144 6.15 1.46 -5.16
C ARG A 144 7.36 0.57 -5.30
N ILE A 145 8.14 0.37 -4.24
CA ILE A 145 9.29 -0.54 -4.26
C ILE A 145 8.80 -1.92 -4.69
N LEU A 146 7.72 -2.42 -4.09
CA LEU A 146 7.14 -3.71 -4.41
C LEU A 146 6.63 -3.79 -5.86
N SER A 147 6.05 -2.71 -6.39
CA SER A 147 5.59 -2.65 -7.79
C SER A 147 6.72 -2.67 -8.82
N LYS A 148 7.95 -2.31 -8.43
CA LYS A 148 9.13 -2.25 -9.31
C LYS A 148 10.00 -3.49 -9.22
N LEU A 149 9.67 -4.47 -8.40
CA LEU A 149 10.36 -5.75 -8.37
C LEU A 149 10.26 -6.46 -9.73
N LYS A 150 11.20 -7.35 -10.00
CA LYS A 150 11.18 -8.18 -11.23
C LYS A 150 9.85 -8.90 -11.39
N ASN A 151 9.31 -9.41 -10.29
CA ASN A 151 7.95 -9.91 -10.18
C ASN A 151 7.19 -8.92 -9.29
N PRO A 152 6.41 -8.01 -9.85
CA PRO A 152 5.70 -7.02 -9.06
C PRO A 152 4.81 -7.63 -7.99
N VAL A 153 4.92 -7.14 -6.77
CA VAL A 153 4.09 -7.56 -5.64
C VAL A 153 3.04 -6.49 -5.36
N GLY A 154 1.78 -6.88 -5.36
CA GLY A 154 0.66 -6.00 -5.03
C GLY A 154 0.31 -6.06 -3.55
N ILE A 155 -0.23 -4.96 -3.03
CA ILE A 155 -0.89 -4.92 -1.72
C ILE A 155 -2.37 -4.64 -1.95
N TYR A 156 -3.23 -5.45 -1.37
CA TYR A 156 -4.67 -5.23 -1.36
C TYR A 156 -5.14 -4.89 0.06
N PHE A 157 -5.63 -3.67 0.22
CA PHE A 157 -6.20 -3.15 1.47
C PHE A 157 -7.72 -3.34 1.43
N GLU A 158 -8.22 -4.28 2.20
CA GLU A 158 -9.62 -4.70 2.12
C GLU A 158 -10.60 -3.61 2.59
N ALA A 159 -10.30 -2.94 3.69
CA ALA A 159 -11.20 -1.93 4.23
C ALA A 159 -11.29 -0.66 3.36
N GLU A 160 -10.19 -0.29 2.71
CA GLU A 160 -10.12 0.81 1.78
C GLU A 160 -10.50 0.39 0.35
N ASN A 161 -10.64 -0.92 0.11
CA ASN A 161 -10.86 -1.50 -1.20
C ASN A 161 -9.86 -1.00 -2.25
N PHE A 162 -8.60 -0.98 -1.86
CA PHE A 162 -7.50 -0.38 -2.60
C PHE A 162 -6.45 -1.41 -2.98
N TYR A 163 -6.11 -1.48 -4.27
CA TYR A 163 -5.10 -2.39 -4.81
C TYR A 163 -3.95 -1.60 -5.44
N THR A 164 -2.73 -1.80 -4.97
CA THR A 164 -1.56 -1.00 -5.36
C THR A 164 -1.07 -1.26 -6.79
N LEU A 165 -1.45 -2.36 -7.41
CA LEU A 165 -1.16 -2.66 -8.83
C LEU A 165 -2.37 -2.42 -9.75
N ALA A 166 -3.39 -1.72 -9.29
CA ALA A 166 -4.48 -1.28 -10.13
C ALA A 166 -3.94 -0.41 -11.30
N SER A 167 -4.57 -0.52 -12.47
CA SER A 167 -4.07 0.11 -13.70
C SER A 167 -3.95 1.63 -13.58
N TYR A 168 -4.90 2.27 -12.91
CA TYR A 168 -4.89 3.71 -12.67
C TYR A 168 -3.74 4.13 -11.72
N TYR A 169 -3.42 3.31 -10.72
CA TYR A 169 -2.34 3.59 -9.79
C TYR A 169 -0.97 3.44 -10.46
N LEU A 170 -0.82 2.45 -11.34
CA LEU A 170 0.41 2.25 -12.10
C LEU A 170 0.68 3.38 -13.10
N SER A 171 -0.37 3.97 -13.69
CA SER A 171 -0.23 5.13 -14.57
C SER A 171 0.23 6.37 -13.83
N ASP A 172 -0.25 6.57 -12.59
CA ASP A 172 0.15 7.70 -11.75
C ASP A 172 1.56 7.56 -11.17
N THR A 173 2.10 6.34 -11.11
CA THR A 173 3.48 6.10 -10.62
C THR A 173 4.56 6.59 -11.58
N THR A 174 4.20 7.02 -12.79
CA THR A 174 5.13 7.68 -13.72
C THR A 174 5.38 9.15 -13.36
N ASP A 175 4.52 9.75 -12.55
CA ASP A 175 4.69 11.11 -12.07
C ASP A 175 5.57 11.13 -10.82
N ASP A 176 6.76 11.69 -10.92
CA ASP A 176 7.78 11.82 -9.86
C ASP A 176 7.31 12.54 -8.58
N TYR A 177 6.09 13.07 -8.57
CA TYR A 177 5.57 13.92 -7.49
C TYR A 177 5.24 13.20 -6.18
N LEU A 178 4.95 11.91 -6.23
CA LEU A 178 4.56 11.15 -5.02
C LEU A 178 5.66 10.22 -4.52
N LEU A 179 6.75 10.09 -5.26
CA LEU A 179 7.67 9.00 -5.02
C LEU A 179 9.10 9.42 -5.39
N PRO A 180 10.12 9.05 -4.58
CA PRO A 180 11.50 9.30 -4.94
C PRO A 180 11.80 8.70 -6.32
N SER A 181 12.58 9.41 -7.12
CA SER A 181 13.02 8.91 -8.42
C SER A 181 13.74 7.55 -8.29
N ALA A 182 13.81 6.79 -9.37
CA ALA A 182 14.58 5.54 -9.37
C ALA A 182 16.05 5.76 -8.96
N GLU A 183 16.59 6.95 -9.16
CA GLU A 183 17.92 7.36 -8.71
C GLU A 183 17.97 7.54 -7.19
N THR A 184 16.94 8.16 -6.59
CA THR A 184 16.83 8.30 -5.13
C THR A 184 16.67 6.94 -4.44
N LEU A 185 15.93 6.01 -5.05
CA LEU A 185 15.80 4.64 -4.54
C LEU A 185 17.12 3.87 -4.62
N LYS A 186 17.93 4.06 -5.68
CA LYS A 186 19.29 3.48 -5.77
C LYS A 186 20.21 4.02 -4.69
N ILE A 187 20.07 5.29 -4.34
CA ILE A 187 20.84 5.92 -3.26
C ILE A 187 20.47 5.33 -1.89
N LEU A 188 19.21 4.94 -1.69
CA LEU A 188 18.76 4.29 -0.45
C LEU A 188 19.22 2.83 -0.35
N ASP A 189 19.42 2.14 -1.49
CA ASP A 189 19.91 0.75 -1.54
C ASP A 189 21.42 0.60 -1.33
N GLU A 190 22.19 1.69 -1.34
CA GLU A 190 23.63 1.63 -1.08
C GLU A 190 23.91 1.67 0.43
N PRO A 191 24.46 0.59 1.02
CA PRO A 191 24.75 0.50 2.47
C PRO A 191 25.63 1.62 3.04
N SER A 192 26.33 2.34 2.17
CA SER A 192 27.21 3.48 2.54
C SER A 192 26.45 4.80 2.79
N ASN A 193 25.18 4.88 2.42
CA ASN A 193 24.41 6.13 2.52
C ASN A 193 23.55 6.22 3.77
N GLU A 194 23.27 5.11 4.48
CA GLU A 194 22.57 5.16 5.76
C GLU A 194 23.27 6.08 6.79
N ARG A 195 24.63 6.08 6.80
CA ARG A 195 25.40 6.94 7.71
C ARG A 195 25.35 8.43 7.35
N ARG A 196 25.15 8.76 6.06
CA ARG A 196 25.04 10.16 5.60
C ARG A 196 23.70 10.77 5.90
N LEU A 197 22.64 9.98 5.91
CA LEU A 197 21.28 10.43 6.22
C LEU A 197 21.04 10.59 7.72
N LEU A 198 21.82 9.88 8.55
CA LEU A 198 21.74 9.95 10.01
C LEU A 198 22.67 11.01 10.62
N GLY A 199 23.44 11.75 9.81
CA GLY A 199 24.22 12.92 10.26
C GLY A 199 25.46 12.55 11.10
N GLU A 200 26.01 11.33 10.92
CA GLU A 200 27.29 10.92 11.49
C GLU A 200 28.47 11.15 10.54
#